data_ee8d8f94ba33853c520bb826a6904509
#
_entry.id   ee8d8f94ba33853c520bb826a6904509
#
_cell.length_a   1.000
_cell.length_b   1.000
_cell.length_c   1.000
_cell.angle_alpha   90.00
_cell.angle_beta   90.00
_cell.angle_gamma   90.00
#
_symmetry.space_group_name_H-M   'P 1'
#
loop_
_entity.id
_entity.type
_entity.pdbx_description
1 polymer ?
#
loop_
_entity_poly.entity_id
_entity_poly.type
_entity_poly.pdbx_seq_one_letter_code
_entity_poly.pdbx_strand_id
1 'polypeptide(L)'
;MSSQLEISDVSKAFGGVQAVTRVSVDVRKGEILSIIGPNGAGKTTLLNMISGFYHPDTGRILLEAKDITHLKPSKIAERGVARTFQNIALFRGMTVLDNLMLGRHVRMRSGVVASFIYWGLAQKEEVAHRQRVEDIIDFLKIQDLRRRPTGSLAYGLQKRVELGRALALDPNVLLLDEPMGGCNHEEKEDMARFILDVNQEWGTTIILIEHDMGVVMDISDRVAVLDMGQKIAQGTPDEVRANPQVIKAYLGEAKPPAGRGEAAGEPSRSGSGSERSEA
;
A
#
# COMPACT_ATOMS: atom_id res chain seq x y z
N MET A 1 -3.13 7.35 -24.19
CA MET A 1 -3.65 6.31 -23.27
C MET A 1 -4.71 6.95 -22.40
N SER A 2 -5.86 6.31 -22.18
CA SER A 2 -6.92 6.86 -21.33
C SER A 2 -6.55 6.78 -19.85
N SER A 3 -6.87 7.83 -19.08
CA SER A 3 -6.70 7.82 -17.62
C SER A 3 -7.69 6.83 -17.00
N GLN A 4 -7.19 5.91 -16.14
CA GLN A 4 -8.01 4.98 -15.37
C GLN A 4 -8.51 5.65 -14.10
N LEU A 5 -7.62 6.38 -13.42
CA LEU A 5 -7.91 7.14 -12.22
C LEU A 5 -7.33 8.55 -12.37
N GLU A 6 -8.12 9.57 -12.04
CA GLU A 6 -7.71 10.97 -12.07
C GLU A 6 -8.01 11.61 -10.72
N ILE A 7 -7.00 12.17 -10.11
CA ILE A 7 -7.06 12.90 -8.86
C ILE A 7 -6.72 14.34 -9.19
N SER A 8 -7.64 15.28 -8.91
CA SER A 8 -7.52 16.69 -9.31
C SER A 8 -7.66 17.61 -8.10
N ASP A 9 -6.56 18.29 -7.73
CA ASP A 9 -6.45 19.31 -6.68
C ASP A 9 -7.03 18.89 -5.32
N VAL A 10 -6.87 17.61 -4.97
CA VAL A 10 -7.40 17.09 -3.69
C VAL A 10 -6.62 17.65 -2.50
N SER A 11 -7.35 18.09 -1.49
CA SER A 11 -6.79 18.50 -0.20
C SER A 11 -7.52 17.84 0.94
N LYS A 12 -6.78 17.57 2.04
CA LYS A 12 -7.34 17.00 3.26
C LYS A 12 -6.61 17.50 4.50
N ALA A 13 -7.37 18.00 5.47
CA ALA A 13 -6.87 18.41 6.78
C ALA A 13 -7.49 17.58 7.90
N PHE A 14 -6.76 17.40 8.99
CA PHE A 14 -7.20 16.76 10.22
C PHE A 14 -6.81 17.65 11.41
N GLY A 15 -7.80 18.16 12.16
CA GLY A 15 -7.54 18.96 13.35
C GLY A 15 -6.60 20.16 13.12
N GLY A 16 -6.67 20.81 11.96
CA GLY A 16 -5.80 21.94 11.59
C GLY A 16 -4.47 21.54 10.93
N VAL A 17 -4.12 20.27 10.88
CA VAL A 17 -2.92 19.77 10.17
C VAL A 17 -3.29 19.43 8.72
N GLN A 18 -2.64 20.07 7.75
CA GLN A 18 -2.78 19.73 6.33
C GLN A 18 -2.01 18.45 6.02
N ALA A 19 -2.76 17.35 5.82
CA ALA A 19 -2.17 16.06 5.48
C ALA A 19 -1.93 15.92 3.97
N VAL A 20 -2.78 16.53 3.14
CA VAL A 20 -2.65 16.59 1.67
C VAL A 20 -3.10 17.96 1.21
N THR A 21 -2.32 18.60 0.31
CA THR A 21 -2.55 19.95 -0.17
C THR A 21 -2.49 20.00 -1.70
N ARG A 22 -3.62 20.17 -2.35
CA ARG A 22 -3.78 20.35 -3.80
C ARG A 22 -3.01 19.34 -4.64
N VAL A 23 -3.08 18.06 -4.24
CA VAL A 23 -2.41 16.98 -4.97
C VAL A 23 -3.23 16.62 -6.21
N SER A 24 -2.55 16.59 -7.35
CA SER A 24 -3.10 16.13 -8.63
C SER A 24 -2.22 15.01 -9.19
N VAL A 25 -2.81 13.83 -9.45
CA VAL A 25 -2.14 12.64 -9.98
C VAL A 25 -3.08 11.95 -10.95
N ASP A 26 -2.56 11.57 -12.11
CA ASP A 26 -3.23 10.71 -13.07
C ASP A 26 -2.61 9.31 -13.08
N VAL A 27 -3.43 8.28 -13.24
CA VAL A 27 -2.99 6.89 -13.39
C VAL A 27 -3.57 6.34 -14.69
N ARG A 28 -2.70 5.80 -15.54
CA ARG A 28 -3.09 5.24 -16.84
C ARG A 28 -3.60 3.81 -16.65
N LYS A 29 -4.42 3.36 -17.59
CA LYS A 29 -4.90 1.98 -17.58
C LYS A 29 -3.73 1.00 -17.77
N GLY A 30 -3.65 -0.02 -16.90
CA GLY A 30 -2.60 -1.04 -16.92
C GLY A 30 -1.22 -0.54 -16.46
N GLU A 31 -1.15 0.64 -15.82
CA GLU A 31 0.08 1.23 -15.29
C GLU A 31 0.33 0.77 -13.85
N ILE A 32 1.58 0.57 -13.49
CA ILE A 32 2.04 0.53 -12.10
C ILE A 32 2.56 1.92 -11.74
N LEU A 33 1.77 2.69 -10.99
CA LEU A 33 2.18 3.97 -10.43
C LEU A 33 2.59 3.79 -8.97
N SER A 34 3.84 4.05 -8.63
CA SER A 34 4.27 4.12 -7.24
C SER A 34 4.13 5.52 -6.66
N ILE A 35 3.70 5.60 -5.40
CA ILE A 35 3.64 6.84 -4.61
C ILE A 35 4.64 6.72 -3.48
N ILE A 36 5.71 7.51 -3.54
CA ILE A 36 6.80 7.51 -2.56
C ILE A 36 6.87 8.84 -1.82
N GLY A 37 7.69 8.90 -0.79
CA GLY A 37 7.95 10.11 -0.01
C GLY A 37 8.23 9.77 1.46
N PRO A 38 8.73 10.75 2.23
CA PRO A 38 9.00 10.60 3.65
C PRO A 38 7.79 10.15 4.49
N ASN A 39 8.04 9.73 5.73
CA ASN A 39 6.97 9.44 6.67
C ASN A 39 6.18 10.73 6.96
N GLY A 40 4.84 10.61 6.97
CA GLY A 40 3.98 11.78 7.13
C GLY A 40 3.75 12.60 5.86
N ALA A 41 4.32 12.24 4.71
CA ALA A 41 4.14 12.96 3.44
C ALA A 41 2.70 12.93 2.87
N GLY A 42 1.76 12.19 3.49
CA GLY A 42 0.36 12.13 3.06
C GLY A 42 -0.01 10.95 2.17
N LYS A 43 0.91 10.00 1.91
CA LYS A 43 0.71 8.85 1.01
C LYS A 43 -0.52 8.01 1.37
N THR A 44 -0.57 7.50 2.60
CA THR A 44 -1.71 6.69 3.09
C THR A 44 -3.01 7.50 3.15
N THR A 45 -2.93 8.81 3.42
CA THR A 45 -4.11 9.71 3.36
C THR A 45 -4.65 9.78 1.93
N LEU A 46 -3.78 9.89 0.93
CA LEU A 46 -4.19 9.88 -0.48
C LEU A 46 -4.86 8.54 -0.86
N LEU A 47 -4.28 7.39 -0.47
CA LEU A 47 -4.92 6.08 -0.67
C LEU A 47 -6.27 5.98 0.04
N ASN A 48 -6.38 6.53 1.26
CA ASN A 48 -7.63 6.56 2.01
C ASN A 48 -8.71 7.39 1.28
N MET A 49 -8.33 8.46 0.60
CA MET A 49 -9.27 9.25 -0.22
C MET A 49 -9.69 8.48 -1.48
N ILE A 50 -8.78 7.82 -2.18
CA ILE A 50 -9.10 7.00 -3.37
C ILE A 50 -10.06 5.86 -3.00
N SER A 51 -9.85 5.22 -1.86
CA SER A 51 -10.68 4.09 -1.39
C SER A 51 -11.95 4.50 -0.63
N GLY A 52 -12.21 5.82 -0.47
CA GLY A 52 -13.42 6.36 0.16
C GLY A 52 -13.47 6.25 1.69
N PHE A 53 -12.35 5.89 2.35
CA PHE A 53 -12.26 5.94 3.82
C PHE A 53 -12.23 7.38 4.33
N TYR A 54 -11.64 8.28 3.55
CA TYR A 54 -11.72 9.72 3.77
C TYR A 54 -12.29 10.39 2.52
N HIS A 55 -13.04 11.46 2.70
CA HIS A 55 -13.43 12.32 1.60
C HIS A 55 -12.49 13.54 1.58
N PRO A 56 -12.02 13.97 0.42
CA PRO A 56 -11.25 15.19 0.32
C PRO A 56 -12.10 16.39 0.74
N ASP A 57 -11.46 17.42 1.31
CA ASP A 57 -12.14 18.67 1.67
C ASP A 57 -12.33 19.56 0.43
N THR A 58 -11.42 19.45 -0.56
CA THR A 58 -11.49 20.09 -1.87
C THR A 58 -10.95 19.15 -2.95
N GLY A 59 -11.25 19.45 -4.21
CA GLY A 59 -10.84 18.65 -5.36
C GLY A 59 -11.78 17.51 -5.65
N ARG A 60 -11.39 16.63 -6.57
CA ARG A 60 -12.22 15.50 -7.02
C ARG A 60 -11.38 14.31 -7.43
N ILE A 61 -12.00 13.12 -7.39
CA ILE A 61 -11.41 11.84 -7.80
C ILE A 61 -12.35 11.20 -8.80
N LEU A 62 -11.84 10.91 -10.00
CA LEU A 62 -12.58 10.26 -11.07
C LEU A 62 -11.99 8.86 -11.32
N LEU A 63 -12.83 7.85 -11.42
CA LEU A 63 -12.49 6.51 -11.87
C LEU A 63 -13.18 6.27 -13.21
N GLU A 64 -12.43 6.03 -14.29
CA GLU A 64 -12.98 5.87 -15.64
C GLU A 64 -13.95 7.04 -16.00
N ALA A 65 -13.52 8.27 -15.74
CA ALA A 65 -14.30 9.49 -15.92
C ALA A 65 -15.57 9.60 -15.06
N LYS A 66 -15.82 8.69 -14.12
CA LYS A 66 -16.96 8.73 -13.19
C LYS A 66 -16.50 9.25 -11.84
N ASP A 67 -17.21 10.23 -11.30
CA ASP A 67 -16.91 10.80 -9.98
C ASP A 67 -17.13 9.77 -8.87
N ILE A 68 -16.08 9.55 -8.07
CA ILE A 68 -16.07 8.68 -6.89
C ILE A 68 -15.76 9.44 -5.60
N THR A 69 -15.60 10.76 -5.65
CA THR A 69 -15.09 11.62 -4.59
C THR A 69 -15.78 11.41 -3.23
N HIS A 70 -17.09 11.26 -3.25
CA HIS A 70 -17.90 11.12 -2.02
C HIS A 70 -18.58 9.75 -1.91
N LEU A 71 -18.12 8.76 -2.66
CA LEU A 71 -18.67 7.42 -2.56
C LEU A 71 -18.16 6.69 -1.31
N LYS A 72 -19.01 5.85 -0.73
CA LYS A 72 -18.64 4.94 0.35
C LYS A 72 -17.66 3.87 -0.16
N PRO A 73 -16.76 3.32 0.70
CA PRO A 73 -15.80 2.29 0.30
C PRO A 73 -16.43 1.09 -0.40
N SER A 74 -17.60 0.62 0.04
CA SER A 74 -18.30 -0.50 -0.61
C SER A 74 -18.68 -0.18 -2.06
N LYS A 75 -19.11 1.06 -2.36
CA LYS A 75 -19.46 1.48 -3.73
C LYS A 75 -18.24 1.64 -4.62
N ILE A 76 -17.11 2.02 -4.07
CA ILE A 76 -15.83 2.07 -4.77
C ILE A 76 -15.34 0.65 -5.07
N ALA A 77 -15.45 -0.29 -4.10
CA ALA A 77 -15.14 -1.69 -4.31
C ALA A 77 -16.03 -2.35 -5.39
N GLU A 78 -17.35 -2.06 -5.40
CA GLU A 78 -18.26 -2.51 -6.46
C GLU A 78 -17.84 -2.02 -7.87
N ARG A 79 -17.13 -0.88 -7.95
CA ARG A 79 -16.56 -0.33 -9.21
C ARG A 79 -15.20 -0.94 -9.58
N GLY A 80 -14.72 -1.93 -8.84
CA GLY A 80 -13.50 -2.66 -9.14
C GLY A 80 -12.23 -2.04 -8.59
N VAL A 81 -12.31 -1.27 -7.51
CA VAL A 81 -11.13 -0.83 -6.75
C VAL A 81 -10.95 -1.75 -5.55
N ALA A 82 -9.86 -2.51 -5.50
CA ALA A 82 -9.47 -3.29 -4.32
C ALA A 82 -8.31 -2.64 -3.59
N ARG A 83 -8.15 -2.95 -2.31
CA ARG A 83 -7.06 -2.44 -1.49
C ARG A 83 -6.54 -3.49 -0.51
N THR A 84 -5.20 -3.54 -0.34
CA THR A 84 -4.55 -4.11 0.83
C THR A 84 -4.34 -3.03 1.89
N PHE A 85 -4.18 -3.43 3.14
CA PHE A 85 -3.93 -2.50 4.24
C PHE A 85 -2.51 -2.68 4.77
N GLN A 86 -1.92 -1.61 5.29
CA GLN A 86 -0.60 -1.63 5.91
C GLN A 86 -0.53 -2.69 7.03
N ASN A 87 -1.55 -2.74 7.88
CA ASN A 87 -1.71 -3.81 8.88
C ASN A 87 -2.58 -4.92 8.30
N ILE A 88 -2.09 -6.16 8.39
CA ILE A 88 -2.79 -7.34 7.88
C ILE A 88 -4.19 -7.43 8.52
N ALA A 89 -5.21 -7.30 7.67
CA ALA A 89 -6.61 -7.30 8.07
C ALA A 89 -7.31 -8.65 7.78
N LEU A 90 -6.62 -9.77 8.00
CA LEU A 90 -7.17 -11.10 7.81
C LEU A 90 -7.96 -11.58 9.03
N PHE A 91 -8.98 -12.39 8.79
CA PHE A 91 -9.72 -13.09 9.84
C PHE A 91 -8.90 -14.30 10.30
N ARG A 92 -8.15 -14.14 11.39
CA ARG A 92 -7.13 -15.09 11.86
C ARG A 92 -7.66 -16.50 12.14
N GLY A 93 -8.91 -16.62 12.58
CA GLY A 93 -9.58 -17.90 12.84
C GLY A 93 -10.11 -18.61 11.60
N MET A 94 -10.21 -17.90 10.47
CA MET A 94 -10.68 -18.45 9.20
C MET A 94 -9.52 -19.05 8.39
N THR A 95 -9.86 -20.01 7.52
CA THR A 95 -8.88 -20.58 6.59
C THR A 95 -8.45 -19.58 5.52
N VAL A 96 -7.37 -19.88 4.80
CA VAL A 96 -6.94 -19.11 3.62
C VAL A 96 -8.09 -19.03 2.62
N LEU A 97 -8.71 -20.17 2.28
CA LEU A 97 -9.83 -20.24 1.34
C LEU A 97 -10.99 -19.33 1.76
N ASP A 98 -11.40 -19.38 3.03
CA ASP A 98 -12.50 -18.57 3.54
C ASP A 98 -12.18 -17.06 3.50
N ASN A 99 -10.95 -16.67 3.81
CA ASN A 99 -10.50 -15.28 3.71
C ASN A 99 -10.57 -14.76 2.26
N LEU A 100 -10.17 -15.56 1.29
CA LEU A 100 -10.27 -15.18 -0.13
C LEU A 100 -11.74 -15.13 -0.59
N MET A 101 -12.57 -16.10 -0.15
CA MET A 101 -14.00 -16.11 -0.47
C MET A 101 -14.72 -14.86 0.06
N LEU A 102 -14.31 -14.31 1.22
CA LEU A 102 -14.84 -13.02 1.70
C LEU A 102 -14.54 -11.87 0.70
N GLY A 103 -13.39 -11.89 0.03
CA GLY A 103 -13.07 -10.92 -1.04
C GLY A 103 -14.07 -11.01 -2.20
N ARG A 104 -14.60 -12.20 -2.50
CA ARG A 104 -15.62 -12.42 -3.56
C ARG A 104 -17.02 -11.91 -3.18
N HIS A 105 -17.31 -11.76 -1.89
CA HIS A 105 -18.65 -11.42 -1.43
C HIS A 105 -19.22 -10.14 -2.10
N VAL A 106 -18.41 -9.15 -2.39
CA VAL A 106 -18.81 -7.92 -3.08
C VAL A 106 -19.31 -8.19 -4.51
N ARG A 107 -18.85 -9.28 -5.14
CA ARG A 107 -19.22 -9.70 -6.51
C ARG A 107 -20.42 -10.66 -6.53
N MET A 108 -20.79 -11.26 -5.41
CA MET A 108 -21.93 -12.18 -5.34
C MET A 108 -23.24 -11.37 -5.40
N ARG A 109 -24.06 -11.66 -6.40
CA ARG A 109 -25.34 -10.98 -6.64
C ARG A 109 -26.52 -11.66 -5.94
N SER A 110 -26.37 -12.94 -5.60
CA SER A 110 -27.41 -13.70 -4.90
C SER A 110 -27.46 -13.30 -3.44
N GLY A 111 -28.40 -12.41 -3.10
CA GLY A 111 -28.80 -12.16 -1.69
C GLY A 111 -29.41 -13.41 -1.08
N VAL A 112 -29.37 -13.53 0.25
CA VAL A 112 -29.90 -14.67 1.04
C VAL A 112 -31.33 -15.06 0.63
N VAL A 113 -32.13 -14.11 0.17
CA VAL A 113 -33.52 -14.34 -0.29
C VAL A 113 -33.57 -15.01 -1.66
N ALA A 114 -32.63 -14.75 -2.56
CA ALA A 114 -32.55 -15.38 -3.87
C ALA A 114 -32.08 -16.84 -3.80
N SER A 115 -31.32 -17.20 -2.76
CA SER A 115 -30.85 -18.58 -2.53
C SER A 115 -32.00 -19.59 -2.29
N PHE A 116 -33.14 -19.14 -1.79
CA PHE A 116 -34.30 -20.01 -1.56
C PHE A 116 -35.13 -20.29 -2.84
N ILE A 117 -35.06 -19.42 -3.86
CA ILE A 117 -35.92 -19.51 -5.04
C ILE A 117 -35.17 -20.06 -6.27
N TYR A 118 -33.81 -19.89 -6.34
CA TYR A 118 -32.97 -20.26 -7.49
C TYR A 118 -31.83 -21.20 -7.12
N TRP A 119 -32.11 -22.35 -6.51
CA TRP A 119 -31.09 -23.32 -6.08
C TRP A 119 -30.04 -23.65 -7.16
N GLY A 120 -30.44 -23.81 -8.42
CA GLY A 120 -29.53 -24.17 -9.51
C GLY A 120 -28.63 -23.02 -9.99
N LEU A 121 -29.07 -21.76 -9.98
CA LEU A 121 -28.30 -20.59 -10.42
C LEU A 121 -27.33 -20.13 -9.33
N ALA A 122 -27.76 -20.10 -8.08
CA ALA A 122 -26.88 -19.77 -6.94
C ALA A 122 -25.73 -20.76 -6.79
N GLN A 123 -25.99 -22.05 -6.99
CA GLN A 123 -24.93 -23.09 -6.97
C GLN A 123 -23.91 -22.90 -8.08
N LYS A 124 -24.33 -22.56 -9.31
CA LYS A 124 -23.41 -22.29 -10.43
C LYS A 124 -22.55 -21.05 -10.17
N GLU A 125 -23.16 -20.00 -9.60
CA GLU A 125 -22.46 -18.77 -9.23
C GLU A 125 -21.41 -19.05 -8.13
N GLU A 126 -21.78 -19.80 -7.09
CA GLU A 126 -20.87 -20.19 -6.00
C GLU A 126 -19.69 -21.03 -6.53
N VAL A 127 -19.96 -22.02 -7.40
CA VAL A 127 -18.91 -22.83 -8.03
C VAL A 127 -17.95 -21.96 -8.84
N ALA A 128 -18.46 -21.01 -9.64
CA ALA A 128 -17.62 -20.10 -10.40
C ALA A 128 -16.76 -19.18 -9.51
N HIS A 129 -17.34 -18.66 -8.44
CA HIS A 129 -16.59 -17.86 -7.46
C HIS A 129 -15.51 -18.69 -6.76
N ARG A 130 -15.83 -19.92 -6.40
CA ARG A 130 -14.86 -20.82 -5.77
C ARG A 130 -13.72 -21.17 -6.73
N GLN A 131 -14.03 -21.45 -8.00
CA GLN A 131 -12.99 -21.72 -9.00
C GLN A 131 -12.04 -20.53 -9.13
N ARG A 132 -12.57 -19.30 -9.21
CA ARG A 132 -11.72 -18.11 -9.29
C ARG A 132 -10.82 -17.94 -8.05
N VAL A 133 -11.30 -18.30 -6.86
CA VAL A 133 -10.47 -18.28 -5.66
C VAL A 133 -9.40 -19.36 -5.67
N GLU A 134 -9.70 -20.56 -6.18
CA GLU A 134 -8.69 -21.63 -6.35
C GLU A 134 -7.62 -21.19 -7.39
N ASP A 135 -8.00 -20.54 -8.50
CA ASP A 135 -7.05 -19.99 -9.46
C ASP A 135 -6.10 -18.95 -8.82
N ILE A 136 -6.61 -18.12 -7.91
CA ILE A 136 -5.79 -17.15 -7.15
C ILE A 136 -4.86 -17.86 -6.15
N ILE A 137 -5.33 -18.91 -5.49
CA ILE A 137 -4.53 -19.74 -4.58
C ILE A 137 -3.36 -20.37 -5.33
N ASP A 138 -3.63 -20.89 -6.55
CA ASP A 138 -2.63 -21.49 -7.42
C ASP A 138 -1.63 -20.44 -7.91
N PHE A 139 -2.11 -19.30 -8.37
CA PHE A 139 -1.29 -18.16 -8.80
C PHE A 139 -0.32 -17.70 -7.71
N LEU A 140 -0.81 -17.57 -6.46
CA LEU A 140 0.01 -17.15 -5.32
C LEU A 140 0.86 -18.26 -4.71
N LYS A 141 0.80 -19.49 -5.25
CA LYS A 141 1.55 -20.67 -4.77
C LYS A 141 1.29 -20.98 -3.29
N ILE A 142 0.02 -20.95 -2.87
CA ILE A 142 -0.40 -21.22 -1.48
C ILE A 142 -1.40 -22.39 -1.36
N GLN A 143 -1.38 -23.34 -2.32
CA GLN A 143 -2.31 -24.48 -2.41
C GLN A 143 -2.31 -25.34 -1.14
N ASP A 144 -1.13 -25.61 -0.62
CA ASP A 144 -0.96 -26.46 0.58
C ASP A 144 -1.49 -25.78 1.86
N LEU A 145 -1.69 -24.46 1.80
CA LEU A 145 -2.12 -23.65 2.93
C LEU A 145 -3.63 -23.37 2.94
N ARG A 146 -4.35 -23.71 1.86
CA ARG A 146 -5.74 -23.29 1.64
C ARG A 146 -6.71 -23.60 2.79
N ARG A 147 -6.47 -24.69 3.54
CA ARG A 147 -7.28 -25.12 4.69
C ARG A 147 -6.70 -24.70 6.04
N ARG A 148 -5.54 -24.06 6.05
CA ARG A 148 -4.91 -23.62 7.30
C ARG A 148 -5.52 -22.30 7.78
N PRO A 149 -5.74 -22.12 9.09
CA PRO A 149 -6.11 -20.84 9.66
C PRO A 149 -5.03 -19.79 9.36
N THR A 150 -5.42 -18.61 8.89
CA THR A 150 -4.45 -17.57 8.49
C THR A 150 -3.61 -17.07 9.67
N GLY A 151 -4.14 -17.11 10.90
CA GLY A 151 -3.38 -16.74 12.10
C GLY A 151 -2.20 -17.66 12.43
N SER A 152 -2.13 -18.86 11.84
CA SER A 152 -1.01 -19.82 12.03
C SER A 152 0.11 -19.68 10.99
N LEU A 153 -0.05 -18.79 10.01
CA LEU A 153 0.91 -18.62 8.93
C LEU A 153 2.03 -17.64 9.33
N ALA A 154 3.21 -17.84 8.73
CA ALA A 154 4.28 -16.85 8.79
C ALA A 154 3.82 -15.52 8.17
N TYR A 155 4.44 -14.41 8.58
CA TYR A 155 4.00 -13.06 8.23
C TYR A 155 3.97 -12.84 6.71
N GLY A 156 5.00 -13.20 5.96
CA GLY A 156 5.03 -13.06 4.50
C GLY A 156 3.92 -13.85 3.80
N LEU A 157 3.58 -15.06 4.33
CA LEU A 157 2.44 -15.82 3.82
C LEU A 157 1.10 -15.15 4.13
N GLN A 158 0.95 -14.49 5.28
CA GLN A 158 -0.24 -13.69 5.58
C GLN A 158 -0.37 -12.51 4.61
N LYS A 159 0.73 -11.82 4.27
CA LYS A 159 0.76 -10.75 3.25
C LYS A 159 0.35 -11.28 1.87
N ARG A 160 0.79 -12.48 1.51
CA ARG A 160 0.41 -13.17 0.27
C ARG A 160 -1.10 -13.49 0.23
N VAL A 161 -1.66 -13.95 1.34
CA VAL A 161 -3.12 -14.17 1.48
C VAL A 161 -3.90 -12.86 1.43
N GLU A 162 -3.38 -11.78 1.99
CA GLU A 162 -4.00 -10.45 1.92
C GLU A 162 -4.08 -9.93 0.48
N LEU A 163 -3.00 -10.08 -0.29
CA LEU A 163 -2.99 -9.82 -1.74
C LEU A 163 -4.07 -10.67 -2.44
N GLY A 164 -4.12 -11.98 -2.16
CA GLY A 164 -5.11 -12.90 -2.74
C GLY A 164 -6.55 -12.47 -2.45
N ARG A 165 -6.83 -12.00 -1.23
CA ARG A 165 -8.15 -11.49 -0.88
C ARG A 165 -8.53 -10.23 -1.67
N ALA A 166 -7.57 -9.33 -1.91
CA ALA A 166 -7.80 -8.17 -2.75
C ALA A 166 -8.01 -8.57 -4.22
N LEU A 167 -7.23 -9.52 -4.74
CA LEU A 167 -7.37 -10.06 -6.08
C LEU A 167 -8.70 -10.81 -6.30
N ALA A 168 -9.25 -11.42 -5.25
CA ALA A 168 -10.54 -12.09 -5.30
C ALA A 168 -11.71 -11.16 -5.66
N LEU A 169 -11.54 -9.83 -5.55
CA LEU A 169 -12.50 -8.84 -6.05
C LEU A 169 -12.50 -8.73 -7.59
N ASP A 170 -11.55 -9.32 -8.33
CA ASP A 170 -11.24 -9.05 -9.75
C ASP A 170 -11.12 -7.54 -10.02
N PRO A 171 -10.12 -6.88 -9.42
CA PRO A 171 -10.03 -5.43 -9.47
C PRO A 171 -9.55 -4.91 -10.81
N ASN A 172 -10.14 -3.78 -11.27
CA ASN A 172 -9.58 -2.96 -12.37
C ASN A 172 -8.44 -2.07 -11.85
N VAL A 173 -8.53 -1.65 -10.57
CA VAL A 173 -7.51 -0.86 -9.87
C VAL A 173 -7.20 -1.52 -8.52
N LEU A 174 -5.93 -1.80 -8.27
CA LEU A 174 -5.42 -2.40 -7.04
C LEU A 174 -4.56 -1.39 -6.29
N LEU A 175 -4.96 -1.08 -5.06
CA LEU A 175 -4.23 -0.19 -4.16
C LEU A 175 -3.42 -1.03 -3.17
N LEU A 176 -2.11 -0.91 -3.20
CA LEU A 176 -1.17 -1.65 -2.35
C LEU A 176 -0.48 -0.68 -1.39
N ASP A 177 -0.70 -0.87 -0.09
CA ASP A 177 -0.14 -0.03 0.97
C ASP A 177 0.93 -0.82 1.73
N GLU A 178 2.21 -0.64 1.37
CA GLU A 178 3.38 -1.31 1.92
C GLU A 178 3.25 -2.85 1.92
N PRO A 179 2.95 -3.48 0.76
CA PRO A 179 2.70 -4.92 0.71
C PRO A 179 3.93 -5.75 1.11
N MET A 180 5.13 -5.20 1.00
CA MET A 180 6.40 -5.87 1.31
C MET A 180 6.96 -5.51 2.70
N GLY A 181 6.26 -4.63 3.44
CA GLY A 181 6.68 -4.23 4.78
C GLY A 181 6.78 -5.43 5.73
N GLY A 182 7.93 -5.59 6.40
CA GLY A 182 8.19 -6.72 7.32
C GLY A 182 8.53 -8.06 6.67
N CYS A 183 8.60 -8.14 5.34
CA CYS A 183 9.01 -9.32 4.59
C CYS A 183 10.55 -9.42 4.52
N ASN A 184 11.08 -10.66 4.47
CA ASN A 184 12.48 -10.89 4.14
C ASN A 184 12.75 -10.67 2.63
N HIS A 185 14.01 -10.80 2.19
CA HIS A 185 14.40 -10.49 0.81
C HIS A 185 13.68 -11.39 -0.22
N GLU A 186 13.65 -12.70 0.01
CA GLU A 186 12.99 -13.66 -0.88
C GLU A 186 11.47 -13.42 -0.95
N GLU A 187 10.84 -13.15 0.19
CA GLU A 187 9.40 -12.81 0.25
C GLU A 187 9.07 -11.51 -0.50
N LYS A 188 9.99 -10.51 -0.48
CA LYS A 188 9.84 -9.27 -1.24
C LYS A 188 9.94 -9.51 -2.74
N GLU A 189 10.93 -10.31 -3.19
CA GLU A 189 11.10 -10.67 -4.60
C GLU A 189 9.87 -11.42 -5.13
N ASP A 190 9.35 -12.39 -4.36
CA ASP A 190 8.13 -13.10 -4.70
C ASP A 190 6.93 -12.15 -4.82
N MET A 191 6.77 -11.23 -3.85
CA MET A 191 5.67 -10.26 -3.86
C MET A 191 5.78 -9.31 -5.05
N ALA A 192 6.98 -8.81 -5.37
CA ALA A 192 7.23 -7.97 -6.54
C ALA A 192 6.84 -8.68 -7.83
N ARG A 193 7.19 -9.97 -7.95
CA ARG A 193 6.83 -10.81 -9.11
C ARG A 193 5.31 -10.96 -9.21
N PHE A 194 4.60 -11.29 -8.11
CA PHE A 194 3.14 -11.39 -8.14
C PHE A 194 2.48 -10.06 -8.55
N ILE A 195 3.00 -8.92 -8.11
CA ILE A 195 2.50 -7.60 -8.50
C ILE A 195 2.68 -7.38 -10.00
N LEU A 196 3.85 -7.69 -10.55
CA LEU A 196 4.14 -7.61 -11.98
C LEU A 196 3.23 -8.54 -12.80
N ASP A 197 3.10 -9.80 -12.38
CA ASP A 197 2.26 -10.79 -13.08
C ASP A 197 0.78 -10.36 -13.08
N VAL A 198 0.26 -9.83 -11.96
CA VAL A 198 -1.09 -9.26 -11.88
C VAL A 198 -1.29 -8.10 -12.85
N ASN A 199 -0.29 -7.23 -12.96
CA ASN A 199 -0.36 -6.11 -13.90
C ASN A 199 -0.30 -6.59 -15.36
N GLN A 200 0.67 -7.45 -15.69
CA GLN A 200 0.95 -7.87 -17.07
C GLN A 200 -0.07 -8.87 -17.60
N GLU A 201 -0.45 -9.88 -16.82
CA GLU A 201 -1.34 -10.95 -17.25
C GLU A 201 -2.82 -10.58 -17.11
N TRP A 202 -3.19 -9.85 -16.06
CA TRP A 202 -4.60 -9.50 -15.81
C TRP A 202 -4.94 -8.07 -16.24
N GLY A 203 -3.95 -7.27 -16.64
CA GLY A 203 -4.14 -5.87 -17.07
C GLY A 203 -4.60 -4.95 -15.94
N THR A 204 -4.40 -5.34 -14.69
CA THR A 204 -4.83 -4.57 -13.52
C THR A 204 -3.96 -3.33 -13.35
N THR A 205 -4.57 -2.16 -13.23
CA THR A 205 -3.88 -0.91 -12.87
C THR A 205 -3.50 -0.95 -11.39
N ILE A 206 -2.25 -0.61 -11.05
CA ILE A 206 -1.74 -0.72 -9.69
C ILE A 206 -1.27 0.63 -9.18
N ILE A 207 -1.68 0.99 -7.96
CA ILE A 207 -1.11 2.10 -7.20
C ILE A 207 -0.41 1.49 -5.99
N LEU A 208 0.90 1.69 -5.93
CA LEU A 208 1.77 1.08 -4.93
C LEU A 208 2.38 2.15 -4.01
N ILE A 209 2.25 1.99 -2.71
CA ILE A 209 3.08 2.70 -1.72
C ILE A 209 4.12 1.72 -1.22
N GLU A 210 5.39 2.08 -1.35
CA GLU A 210 6.52 1.30 -0.82
C GLU A 210 7.66 2.21 -0.37
N HIS A 211 8.49 1.68 0.53
CA HIS A 211 9.68 2.36 1.04
C HIS A 211 10.98 1.79 0.46
N ASP A 212 10.93 0.59 -0.09
CA ASP A 212 12.09 -0.05 -0.73
C ASP A 212 12.28 0.53 -2.13
N MET A 213 13.21 1.49 -2.22
CA MET A 213 13.48 2.21 -3.47
C MET A 213 13.96 1.28 -4.58
N GLY A 214 14.67 0.19 -4.25
CA GLY A 214 15.08 -0.80 -5.24
C GLY A 214 13.87 -1.39 -5.93
N VAL A 215 12.94 -1.94 -5.15
CA VAL A 215 11.70 -2.52 -5.67
C VAL A 215 10.86 -1.49 -6.44
N VAL A 216 10.68 -0.28 -5.89
CA VAL A 216 9.92 0.78 -6.56
C VAL A 216 10.47 1.09 -7.94
N MET A 217 11.80 1.26 -8.05
CA MET A 217 12.45 1.60 -9.33
C MET A 217 12.41 0.46 -10.34
N ASP A 218 12.37 -0.80 -9.86
CA ASP A 218 12.40 -1.99 -10.73
C ASP A 218 11.02 -2.33 -11.31
N ILE A 219 9.92 -2.06 -10.57
CA ILE A 219 8.60 -2.53 -10.99
C ILE A 219 7.63 -1.42 -11.45
N SER A 220 7.98 -0.14 -11.27
CA SER A 220 7.06 0.97 -11.56
C SER A 220 7.25 1.51 -12.97
N ASP A 221 6.15 1.78 -13.66
CA ASP A 221 6.17 2.54 -14.90
C ASP A 221 6.40 4.04 -14.64
N ARG A 222 5.76 4.56 -13.59
CA ARG A 222 5.90 5.94 -13.13
C ARG A 222 5.91 6.00 -11.61
N VAL A 223 6.54 7.06 -11.11
CA VAL A 223 6.65 7.34 -9.68
C VAL A 223 6.17 8.76 -9.42
N ALA A 224 5.27 8.93 -8.45
CA ALA A 224 4.86 10.21 -7.90
C ALA A 224 5.48 10.39 -6.51
N VAL A 225 6.08 11.53 -6.26
CA VAL A 225 6.75 11.82 -4.98
C VAL A 225 5.95 12.84 -4.21
N LEU A 226 5.57 12.47 -3.00
CA LEU A 226 4.91 13.37 -2.04
C LEU A 226 5.92 13.80 -0.97
N ASP A 227 5.86 15.08 -0.59
CA ASP A 227 6.54 15.62 0.56
C ASP A 227 5.66 16.67 1.24
N MET A 228 5.56 16.63 2.57
CA MET A 228 4.71 17.53 3.39
C MET A 228 3.31 17.76 2.82
N GLY A 229 2.67 16.69 2.33
CA GLY A 229 1.31 16.73 1.76
C GLY A 229 1.21 17.27 0.35
N GLN A 230 2.31 17.55 -0.34
CA GLN A 230 2.33 18.07 -1.71
C GLN A 230 3.05 17.11 -2.66
N LYS A 231 2.64 17.09 -3.92
CA LYS A 231 3.38 16.39 -4.97
C LYS A 231 4.55 17.26 -5.43
N ILE A 232 5.78 16.81 -5.20
CA ILE A 232 7.00 17.52 -5.58
C ILE A 232 7.60 17.06 -6.91
N ALA A 233 7.33 15.83 -7.32
CA ALA A 233 7.78 15.28 -8.61
C ALA A 233 6.84 14.17 -9.08
N GLN A 234 6.86 13.92 -10.40
CA GLN A 234 6.23 12.75 -11.04
C GLN A 234 6.92 12.51 -12.38
N GLY A 235 7.30 11.25 -12.65
CA GLY A 235 7.98 10.87 -13.88
C GLY A 235 8.33 9.40 -13.90
N THR A 236 9.17 8.99 -14.84
CA THR A 236 9.78 7.65 -14.85
C THR A 236 10.69 7.47 -13.62
N PRO A 237 11.00 6.23 -13.22
CA PRO A 237 11.95 5.96 -12.13
C PRO A 237 13.26 6.74 -12.26
N ASP A 238 13.85 6.78 -13.47
CA ASP A 238 15.13 7.48 -13.72
C ASP A 238 15.00 9.00 -13.59
N GLU A 239 13.91 9.59 -14.08
CA GLU A 239 13.65 11.02 -13.94
C GLU A 239 13.49 11.42 -12.46
N VAL A 240 12.77 10.60 -11.68
CA VAL A 240 12.57 10.85 -10.25
C VAL A 240 13.88 10.67 -9.47
N ARG A 241 14.68 9.65 -9.79
CA ARG A 241 16.00 9.43 -9.17
C ARG A 241 16.96 10.62 -9.38
N ALA A 242 16.91 11.25 -10.56
CA ALA A 242 17.77 12.38 -10.91
C ALA A 242 17.23 13.74 -10.39
N ASN A 243 16.04 13.79 -9.85
CA ASN A 243 15.37 15.05 -9.47
C ASN A 243 16.00 15.65 -8.19
N PRO A 244 16.56 16.88 -8.22
CA PRO A 244 17.19 17.50 -7.04
C PRO A 244 16.21 17.74 -5.88
N GLN A 245 14.94 18.01 -6.14
CA GLN A 245 13.93 18.20 -5.09
C GLN A 245 13.65 16.89 -4.35
N VAL A 246 13.60 15.77 -5.07
CA VAL A 246 13.43 14.44 -4.49
C VAL A 246 14.62 14.08 -3.62
N ILE A 247 15.84 14.27 -4.15
CA ILE A 247 17.08 14.01 -3.41
C ILE A 247 17.08 14.82 -2.10
N LYS A 248 16.73 16.11 -2.16
CA LYS A 248 16.67 16.98 -0.98
C LYS A 248 15.62 16.51 0.05
N ALA A 249 14.43 16.07 -0.38
CA ALA A 249 13.37 15.61 0.51
C ALA A 249 13.80 14.36 1.30
N TYR A 250 14.57 13.45 0.69
CA TYR A 250 15.10 12.26 1.37
C TYR A 250 16.37 12.51 2.18
N LEU A 251 17.28 13.39 1.72
CA LEU A 251 18.51 13.74 2.46
C LEU A 251 18.24 14.68 3.63
N GLY A 252 17.19 15.51 3.57
CA GLY A 252 16.80 16.39 4.66
C GLY A 252 16.35 15.65 5.93
N GLU A 253 15.98 14.40 5.83
CA GLU A 253 15.65 13.52 6.96
C GLU A 253 16.90 12.85 7.58
N ALA A 254 18.04 12.82 6.89
CA ALA A 254 19.30 12.34 7.45
C ALA A 254 19.80 13.33 8.50
N LYS A 255 19.45 13.10 9.78
CA LYS A 255 20.03 13.84 10.92
C LYS A 255 21.56 13.79 10.78
N PRO A 256 22.26 14.93 10.76
CA PRO A 256 23.72 14.90 10.72
C PRO A 256 24.22 14.06 11.92
N PRO A 257 25.28 13.24 11.74
CA PRO A 257 25.83 12.50 12.85
C PRO A 257 26.19 13.48 13.96
N ALA A 258 25.70 13.22 15.17
CA ALA A 258 25.99 14.03 16.34
C ALA A 258 27.50 14.26 16.41
N GLY A 259 27.91 15.50 16.27
CA GLY A 259 29.32 15.88 16.30
C GLY A 259 29.96 15.29 17.55
N ARG A 260 31.06 14.58 17.36
CA ARG A 260 31.94 14.19 18.46
C ARG A 260 32.29 15.47 19.19
N GLY A 261 31.78 15.63 20.43
CA GLY A 261 32.20 16.70 21.31
C GLY A 261 33.70 16.69 21.43
N GLU A 262 34.31 17.79 21.08
CA GLU A 262 35.70 18.08 21.39
C GLU A 262 35.89 17.90 22.90
N ALA A 263 36.75 16.95 23.25
CA ALA A 263 37.27 16.80 24.60
C ALA A 263 38.05 18.08 24.96
N ALA A 264 37.42 18.98 25.70
CA ALA A 264 38.08 20.10 26.29
C ALA A 264 39.13 19.60 27.28
N GLY A 265 40.38 19.97 27.05
CA GLY A 265 41.53 19.60 27.85
C GLY A 265 41.38 20.01 29.29
N GLU A 266 41.75 19.12 30.20
CA GLU A 266 42.02 19.40 31.59
C GLU A 266 43.31 20.22 31.71
N PRO A 267 43.32 21.30 32.50
CA PRO A 267 44.57 21.95 32.86
C PRO A 267 45.22 21.25 34.07
N SER A 268 46.47 20.81 33.86
CA SER A 268 47.36 20.34 34.91
C SER A 268 47.50 21.38 36.02
N ARG A 269 47.25 21.00 37.27
CA ARG A 269 47.76 21.70 38.44
C ARG A 269 48.65 20.78 39.23
N SER A 270 49.96 21.12 39.17
CA SER A 270 51.04 20.75 40.10
C SER A 270 50.84 21.48 41.45
N GLY A 271 51.19 20.87 42.52
CA GLY A 271 51.40 21.56 43.78
C GLY A 271 51.20 20.70 45.03
N SER A 272 52.25 19.99 45.42
CA SER A 272 52.94 19.97 46.71
C SER A 272 52.10 20.05 48.00
N GLY A 273 52.39 19.17 48.92
CA GLY A 273 52.49 19.53 50.31
C GLY A 273 51.82 18.61 51.32
N SER A 274 52.60 17.72 51.89
CA SER A 274 52.83 17.47 53.32
C SER A 274 51.68 17.03 54.23
N GLU A 275 51.93 15.90 54.81
CA GLU A 275 52.09 15.58 56.23
C GLU A 275 50.86 15.35 57.14
N ARG A 276 50.99 14.20 57.78
CA ARG A 276 50.62 13.84 59.20
C ARG A 276 49.12 13.57 59.41
N SER A 277 48.77 12.52 60.04
CA SER A 277 49.13 11.78 61.28
C SER A 277 47.81 11.37 61.95
N GLU A 278 47.75 10.15 62.39
CA GLU A 278 47.03 9.65 63.59
C GLU A 278 45.51 9.77 63.69
N ALA A 279 44.78 8.75 63.69
CA ALA A 279 44.31 7.88 64.78
C ALA A 279 43.40 6.80 64.20
#